data_aa01f5f2aae59fa2d672f006d8ee5f18
#
_entry.id   aa01f5f2aae59fa2d672f006d8ee5f18
#
_cell.length_a   1.000
_cell.length_b   1.000
_cell.length_c   1.000
_cell.angle_alpha   90.00
_cell.angle_beta   90.00
_cell.angle_gamma   90.00
#
_symmetry.space_group_name_H-M   'P 1'
#
loop_
_entity.id
_entity.type
_entity.pdbx_description
1 polymer ?
#
loop_
_entity_poly.entity_id
_entity_poly.type
_entity_poly.pdbx_seq_one_letter_code
_entity_poly.pdbx_strand_id
1 'polypeptide(L)'
;FAGTELNSSDRQGIWFRGWGYQYSNGGIPYVDYRLFKQSQEEGTDYYSNTFQYLRNLAYFGMATYSYKGRYTINGTLRYEGSNMLGKSRQARWLPTWNVSGSWNAHEERWWQPAFGKAWTYASLKGSYSLTADRGPASNSLAVFNSFTPWRPSTSANESGIKLEELENSELTYE
;
A
#
# COMPACT_ATOMS: atom_id res chain seq x y z
N PHE A 1 -7.99 10.48 22.61
CA PHE A 1 -8.65 10.31 21.32
C PHE A 1 -8.44 8.88 20.85
N ALA A 2 -9.50 8.23 20.36
CA ALA A 2 -9.42 6.90 19.78
C ALA A 2 -10.41 6.81 18.60
N GLY A 3 -10.11 5.96 17.64
CA GLY A 3 -10.94 5.80 16.46
C GLY A 3 -10.64 4.54 15.69
N THR A 4 -11.48 4.31 14.70
CA THR A 4 -11.33 3.23 13.72
C THR A 4 -11.33 3.83 12.32
N GLU A 5 -10.55 3.25 11.44
CA GLU A 5 -10.47 3.63 10.03
C GLU A 5 -10.71 2.40 9.18
N LEU A 6 -11.64 2.51 8.25
CA LEU A 6 -11.90 1.49 7.23
C LEU A 6 -11.62 2.10 5.86
N ASN A 7 -10.67 1.53 5.15
CA ASN A 7 -10.37 1.92 3.77
C ASN A 7 -10.70 0.77 2.82
N SER A 8 -11.54 1.07 1.84
CA SER A 8 -11.97 0.13 0.80
C SER A 8 -11.69 0.76 -0.55
N SER A 9 -10.87 0.12 -1.35
CA SER A 9 -10.54 0.56 -2.71
C SER A 9 -10.69 -0.60 -3.67
N ASP A 10 -11.48 -0.37 -4.70
CA ASP A 10 -11.68 -1.30 -5.81
C ASP A 10 -11.10 -0.64 -7.06
N ARG A 11 -10.11 -1.28 -7.64
CA ARG A 11 -9.44 -0.79 -8.84
C ARG A 11 -9.61 -1.80 -9.96
N GLN A 12 -10.10 -1.31 -11.08
CA GLN A 12 -10.14 -2.05 -12.32
C GLN A 12 -9.18 -1.40 -13.31
N GLY A 13 -8.26 -2.18 -13.85
CA GLY A 13 -7.38 -1.79 -14.94
C GLY A 13 -7.78 -2.54 -16.21
N ILE A 14 -7.98 -1.81 -17.30
CA ILE A 14 -8.19 -2.38 -18.63
C ILE A 14 -7.04 -1.88 -19.49
N TRP A 15 -6.33 -2.82 -20.08
CA TRP A 15 -5.27 -2.52 -21.03
C TRP A 15 -5.56 -3.23 -22.33
N PHE A 16 -5.37 -2.53 -23.43
CA PHE A 16 -5.45 -3.14 -24.75
C PHE A 16 -4.36 -2.58 -25.66
N ARG A 17 -3.95 -3.39 -26.63
CA ARG A 17 -2.99 -3.03 -27.66
C ARG A 17 -3.72 -2.97 -28.99
N GLY A 18 -3.81 -1.76 -29.56
CA GLY A 18 -4.33 -1.55 -30.91
C GLY A 18 -3.22 -1.71 -31.95
N TRP A 19 -3.29 -2.75 -32.74
CA TRP A 19 -2.38 -2.94 -33.86
C TRP A 19 -2.82 -2.11 -35.08
N GLY A 20 -1.84 -1.65 -35.87
CA GLY A 20 -2.14 -1.01 -37.16
C GLY A 20 -2.60 0.44 -37.06
N TYR A 21 -2.26 1.16 -36.00
CA TYR A 21 -2.58 2.59 -35.90
C TYR A 21 -1.73 3.40 -36.89
N GLN A 22 -2.38 4.06 -37.86
CA GLN A 22 -1.71 4.82 -38.91
C GLN A 22 -1.65 6.29 -38.57
N TYR A 23 -0.52 6.74 -38.07
CA TYR A 23 -0.29 8.16 -37.74
C TYR A 23 -0.26 9.07 -38.96
N SER A 24 0.24 8.57 -40.13
CA SER A 24 0.32 9.31 -41.38
C SER A 24 -1.02 9.60 -42.01
N ASN A 25 -2.07 8.88 -41.63
CA ASN A 25 -3.42 9.00 -42.16
C ASN A 25 -4.41 9.61 -41.16
N GLY A 26 -3.94 10.59 -40.39
CA GLY A 26 -4.79 11.28 -39.41
C GLY A 26 -5.15 10.45 -38.16
N GLY A 27 -4.36 9.42 -37.85
CA GLY A 27 -4.58 8.64 -36.62
C GLY A 27 -5.76 7.66 -36.72
N ILE A 28 -6.05 7.14 -37.89
CA ILE A 28 -7.14 6.17 -38.09
C ILE A 28 -6.66 4.77 -37.71
N PRO A 29 -7.37 4.03 -36.84
CA PRO A 29 -7.05 2.65 -36.57
C PRO A 29 -7.36 1.78 -37.80
N TYR A 30 -6.36 1.09 -38.28
CA TYR A 30 -6.52 0.04 -39.31
C TYR A 30 -6.53 -1.32 -38.61
N VAL A 31 -7.68 -1.97 -38.57
CA VAL A 31 -7.86 -3.26 -37.91
C VAL A 31 -7.77 -4.37 -38.95
N ASP A 32 -6.68 -5.14 -38.92
CA ASP A 32 -6.54 -6.36 -39.71
C ASP A 32 -6.62 -7.58 -38.77
N TYR A 33 -7.56 -8.50 -39.04
CA TYR A 33 -7.72 -9.71 -38.24
C TYR A 33 -6.45 -10.59 -38.22
N ARG A 34 -5.60 -10.48 -39.22
CA ARG A 34 -4.34 -11.22 -39.31
C ARG A 34 -3.36 -10.82 -38.19
N LEU A 35 -3.34 -9.55 -37.82
CA LEU A 35 -2.51 -9.06 -36.74
C LEU A 35 -2.95 -9.64 -35.41
N PHE A 36 -4.23 -9.76 -35.15
CA PHE A 36 -4.76 -10.40 -33.95
C PHE A 36 -4.45 -11.90 -33.94
N LYS A 37 -4.62 -12.57 -35.05
CA LYS A 37 -4.27 -13.98 -35.19
C LYS A 37 -2.80 -14.22 -34.94
N GLN A 38 -1.92 -13.43 -35.54
CA GLN A 38 -0.47 -13.50 -35.30
C GLN A 38 -0.11 -13.23 -33.86
N SER A 39 -0.71 -12.22 -33.24
CA SER A 39 -0.52 -11.91 -31.82
C SER A 39 -0.85 -13.10 -30.90
N GLN A 40 -1.93 -13.81 -31.20
CA GLN A 40 -2.30 -15.03 -30.44
C GLN A 40 -1.31 -16.18 -30.68
N GLU A 41 -0.87 -16.38 -31.93
CA GLU A 41 0.12 -17.41 -32.30
C GLU A 41 1.48 -17.16 -31.62
N GLU A 42 1.88 -15.90 -31.51
CA GLU A 42 3.11 -15.46 -30.84
C GLU A 42 3.00 -15.38 -29.30
N GLY A 43 1.81 -15.62 -28.74
CA GLY A 43 1.57 -15.51 -27.31
C GLY A 43 1.65 -14.07 -26.78
N THR A 44 1.46 -13.08 -27.66
CA THR A 44 1.46 -11.66 -27.28
C THR A 44 0.05 -11.22 -26.91
N ASP A 45 -0.13 -10.80 -25.67
CA ASP A 45 -1.43 -10.32 -25.19
C ASP A 45 -1.79 -8.99 -25.85
N TYR A 46 -3.01 -8.87 -26.33
CA TYR A 46 -3.56 -7.62 -26.86
C TYR A 46 -4.63 -7.00 -25.96
N TYR A 47 -5.06 -7.71 -24.94
CA TYR A 47 -6.06 -7.28 -23.96
C TYR A 47 -5.73 -7.86 -22.58
N SER A 48 -5.83 -7.03 -21.57
CA SER A 48 -5.72 -7.46 -20.18
C SER A 48 -6.73 -6.71 -19.32
N ASN A 49 -7.32 -7.42 -18.40
CA ASN A 49 -8.24 -6.87 -17.40
C ASN A 49 -7.78 -7.27 -16.02
N THR A 50 -7.47 -6.27 -15.19
CA THR A 50 -6.96 -6.46 -13.86
C THR A 50 -7.96 -5.94 -12.85
N PHE A 51 -8.26 -6.76 -11.84
CA PHE A 51 -9.10 -6.38 -10.71
C PHE A 51 -8.27 -6.41 -9.43
N GLN A 52 -8.31 -5.34 -8.68
CA GLN A 52 -7.62 -5.24 -7.41
C GLN A 52 -8.57 -4.73 -6.34
N TYR A 53 -8.72 -5.50 -5.28
CA TYR A 53 -9.57 -5.20 -4.14
C TYR A 53 -8.72 -4.99 -2.89
N LEU A 54 -8.62 -3.74 -2.44
CA LEU A 54 -7.89 -3.39 -1.23
C LEU A 54 -8.88 -3.13 -0.09
N ARG A 55 -8.65 -3.78 1.03
CA ARG A 55 -9.41 -3.60 2.27
C ARG A 55 -8.45 -3.46 3.43
N ASN A 56 -8.43 -2.29 4.04
CA ASN A 56 -7.63 -2.01 5.22
C ASN A 56 -8.54 -1.65 6.37
N LEU A 57 -8.24 -2.18 7.54
CA LEU A 57 -8.90 -1.85 8.78
C LEU A 57 -7.83 -1.44 9.79
N ALA A 58 -8.00 -0.29 10.42
CA ALA A 58 -7.11 0.18 11.45
C ALA A 58 -7.87 0.64 12.69
N TYR A 59 -7.33 0.33 13.84
CA TYR A 59 -7.71 0.88 15.14
C TYR A 59 -6.58 1.77 15.61
N PHE A 60 -6.90 2.96 16.09
CA PHE A 60 -5.87 3.86 16.59
C PHE A 60 -6.32 4.59 17.84
N GLY A 61 -5.34 4.93 18.65
CA GLY A 61 -5.52 5.71 19.84
C GLY A 61 -4.36 6.66 20.04
N MET A 62 -4.64 7.81 20.63
CA MET A 62 -3.64 8.76 21.05
C MET A 62 -4.00 9.36 22.39
N ALA A 63 -3.00 9.54 23.22
CA ALA A 63 -3.12 10.18 24.53
C ALA A 63 -2.00 11.20 24.72
N THR A 64 -2.36 12.35 25.25
CA THR A 64 -1.42 13.40 25.62
C THR A 64 -1.66 13.75 27.08
N TYR A 65 -0.60 13.76 27.85
CA TYR A 65 -0.62 14.19 29.23
C TYR A 65 0.41 15.30 29.45
N SER A 66 -0.04 16.40 30.01
CA SER A 66 0.83 17.52 30.33
C SER A 66 0.76 17.82 31.83
N TYR A 67 1.92 17.83 32.47
CA TYR A 67 2.04 18.15 33.88
C TYR A 67 2.63 19.54 34.08
N LYS A 68 1.84 20.43 34.69
CA LYS A 68 2.21 21.81 35.02
C LYS A 68 2.77 22.64 33.85
N GLY A 69 2.45 22.30 32.61
CA GLY A 69 3.01 22.95 31.42
C GLY A 69 4.50 22.63 31.16
N ARG A 70 5.16 21.89 32.04
CA ARG A 70 6.61 21.62 31.98
C ARG A 70 6.93 20.33 31.27
N TYR A 71 6.20 19.29 31.60
CA TYR A 71 6.41 17.94 31.07
C TYR A 71 5.21 17.52 30.25
N THR A 72 5.42 17.12 29.05
CA THR A 72 4.37 16.60 28.19
C THR A 72 4.79 15.24 27.64
N ILE A 73 3.92 14.27 27.78
CA ILE A 73 4.10 12.93 27.21
C ILE A 73 2.96 12.70 26.22
N ASN A 74 3.30 12.26 25.01
CA ASN A 74 2.36 11.85 24.01
C ASN A 74 2.59 10.37 23.67
N GLY A 75 1.52 9.62 23.58
CA GLY A 75 1.53 8.25 23.11
C GLY A 75 0.55 8.09 21.98
N THR A 76 0.96 7.44 20.89
CA THR A 76 0.09 7.01 19.80
C THR A 76 0.27 5.53 19.58
N LEU A 77 -0.84 4.85 19.34
CA LEU A 77 -0.88 3.44 18.98
C LEU A 77 -1.80 3.27 17.79
N ARG A 78 -1.36 2.50 16.80
CA ARG A 78 -2.17 2.09 15.64
C ARG A 78 -2.00 0.60 15.43
N TYR A 79 -3.11 -0.09 15.25
CA TYR A 79 -3.18 -1.50 14.95
C TYR A 79 -3.91 -1.67 13.62
N GLU A 80 -3.16 -2.01 12.58
CA GLU A 80 -3.65 -2.02 11.19
C GLU A 80 -3.54 -3.41 10.58
N GLY A 81 -4.55 -3.78 9.78
CA GLY A 81 -4.57 -5.00 9.00
C GLY A 81 -5.02 -4.77 7.57
N SER A 82 -4.45 -5.54 6.64
CA SER A 82 -4.74 -5.48 5.21
C SER A 82 -5.02 -6.87 4.64
N ASN A 83 -5.93 -6.94 3.67
CA ASN A 83 -6.21 -8.18 2.96
C ASN A 83 -5.12 -8.59 1.95
N MET A 84 -4.19 -7.68 1.64
CA MET A 84 -3.07 -7.96 0.72
C MET A 84 -1.88 -8.63 1.39
N LEU A 85 -1.91 -8.77 2.72
CA LEU A 85 -0.86 -9.41 3.50
C LEU A 85 -1.19 -10.88 3.77
N GLY A 86 -0.21 -11.61 4.29
CA GLY A 86 -0.31 -13.05 4.56
C GLY A 86 -1.51 -13.47 5.39
N LYS A 87 -1.87 -14.73 5.32
CA LYS A 87 -3.05 -15.28 6.00
C LYS A 87 -2.88 -15.37 7.52
N SER A 88 -1.63 -15.46 8.01
CA SER A 88 -1.39 -15.54 9.44
C SER A 88 -1.77 -14.22 10.13
N ARG A 89 -2.25 -14.31 11.38
CA ARG A 89 -2.61 -13.13 12.14
C ARG A 89 -1.41 -12.20 12.36
N GLN A 90 -0.24 -12.77 12.57
CA GLN A 90 1.01 -12.02 12.80
C GLN A 90 1.47 -11.29 11.54
N ALA A 91 1.30 -11.91 10.36
CA ALA A 91 1.66 -11.28 9.09
C ALA A 91 0.67 -10.17 8.69
N ARG A 92 -0.61 -10.36 8.98
CA ARG A 92 -1.70 -9.45 8.55
C ARG A 92 -1.87 -8.23 9.41
N TRP A 93 -1.61 -8.34 10.71
CA TRP A 93 -1.87 -7.30 11.69
C TRP A 93 -0.59 -6.81 12.32
N LEU A 94 -0.36 -5.50 12.23
CA LEU A 94 0.83 -4.87 12.78
C LEU A 94 0.46 -3.76 13.77
N PRO A 95 0.99 -3.80 14.99
CA PRO A 95 0.99 -2.65 15.88
C PRO A 95 2.12 -1.68 15.53
N THR A 96 1.80 -0.44 15.22
CA THR A 96 2.74 0.67 15.15
C THR A 96 2.49 1.62 16.31
N TRP A 97 3.54 2.19 16.86
CA TRP A 97 3.41 3.08 18.01
C TRP A 97 4.49 4.15 18.02
N ASN A 98 4.15 5.24 18.67
CA ASN A 98 5.07 6.32 18.93
C ASN A 98 4.88 6.79 20.38
N VAL A 99 5.99 7.02 21.06
CA VAL A 99 6.02 7.69 22.37
C VAL A 99 6.96 8.87 22.24
N SER A 100 6.47 10.04 22.61
CA SER A 100 7.27 11.27 22.62
C SER A 100 7.11 12.01 23.92
N GLY A 101 8.20 12.62 24.36
CA GLY A 101 8.24 13.46 25.54
C GLY A 101 8.80 14.84 25.23
N SER A 102 8.29 15.84 25.90
CA SER A 102 8.87 17.17 25.89
C SER A 102 9.01 17.72 27.30
N TRP A 103 10.12 18.37 27.53
CA TRP A 103 10.42 19.09 28.74
C TRP A 103 10.68 20.56 28.46
N ASN A 104 9.84 21.43 29.00
CA ASN A 104 9.98 22.86 28.90
C ASN A 104 10.86 23.36 30.06
N ALA A 105 12.17 23.32 29.89
CA ALA A 105 13.14 23.69 30.94
C ALA A 105 13.01 25.15 31.37
N HIS A 106 12.56 26.03 30.45
CA HIS A 106 12.36 27.44 30.77
C HIS A 106 11.25 27.71 31.79
N GLU A 107 10.33 26.78 31.99
CA GLU A 107 9.26 26.85 32.98
C GLU A 107 9.73 26.38 34.41
N GLU A 108 10.96 25.93 34.52
CA GLU A 108 11.51 25.52 35.81
C GLU A 108 11.91 26.72 36.68
N ARG A 109 11.65 26.64 37.97
CA ARG A 109 11.92 27.74 38.92
C ARG A 109 13.38 28.18 38.97
N TRP A 110 14.30 27.27 38.67
CA TRP A 110 15.74 27.52 38.66
C TRP A 110 16.24 28.13 37.37
N TRP A 111 15.47 28.05 36.26
CA TRP A 111 15.89 28.51 34.93
C TRP A 111 16.05 30.02 34.86
N GLN A 112 15.03 30.77 35.33
CA GLN A 112 15.03 32.23 35.29
C GLN A 112 16.24 32.87 35.99
N PRO A 113 16.61 32.49 37.22
CA PRO A 113 17.78 33.05 37.87
C PRO A 113 19.12 32.60 37.28
N ALA A 114 19.17 31.42 36.68
CA ALA A 114 20.40 30.86 36.12
C ALA A 114 20.68 31.33 34.68
N PHE A 115 19.67 31.30 33.79
CA PHE A 115 19.84 31.48 32.38
C PHE A 115 18.88 32.50 31.76
N GLY A 116 17.89 32.98 32.48
CA GLY A 116 16.80 33.81 31.92
C GLY A 116 17.24 35.13 31.29
N LYS A 117 18.45 35.64 31.60
CA LYS A 117 19.01 36.82 30.95
C LYS A 117 19.53 36.53 29.52
N ALA A 118 19.99 35.32 29.26
CA ALA A 118 20.58 34.91 28.00
C ALA A 118 19.62 34.09 27.12
N TRP A 119 18.83 33.23 27.77
CA TRP A 119 17.94 32.29 27.08
C TRP A 119 16.56 32.32 27.74
N THR A 120 15.63 32.97 27.06
CA THR A 120 14.23 33.10 27.48
C THR A 120 13.41 31.85 27.27
N TYR A 121 13.83 30.97 26.33
CA TYR A 121 13.12 29.75 25.97
C TYR A 121 14.08 28.57 25.83
N ALA A 122 13.74 27.45 26.45
CA ALA A 122 14.42 26.17 26.27
C ALA A 122 13.44 25.01 26.41
N SER A 123 13.43 24.15 25.43
CA SER A 123 12.62 22.94 25.42
C SER A 123 13.44 21.78 24.87
N LEU A 124 13.43 20.66 25.58
CA LEU A 124 14.03 19.40 25.14
C LEU A 124 12.90 18.44 24.73
N LYS A 125 13.03 17.86 23.54
CA LYS A 125 12.05 16.92 23.00
C LYS A 125 12.75 15.64 22.56
N GLY A 126 12.11 14.51 22.82
CA GLY A 126 12.57 13.20 22.39
C GLY A 126 11.39 12.36 21.96
N SER A 127 11.59 11.51 20.97
CA SER A 127 10.58 10.55 20.52
C SER A 127 11.21 9.23 20.15
N TYR A 128 10.45 8.16 20.38
CA TYR A 128 10.81 6.82 19.95
C TYR A 128 9.58 6.18 19.33
N SER A 129 9.74 5.55 18.14
CA SER A 129 8.64 4.99 17.40
C SER A 129 9.00 3.66 16.76
N LEU A 130 8.01 2.80 16.67
CA LEU A 130 8.00 1.65 15.78
C LEU A 130 7.06 1.96 14.63
N THR A 131 7.63 2.10 13.45
CA THR A 131 6.89 2.29 12.19
C THR A 131 7.15 1.10 11.30
N ALA A 132 6.22 0.82 10.42
CA ALA A 132 6.39 -0.20 9.43
C ALA A 132 5.75 0.26 8.13
N ASP A 133 6.33 -0.13 7.02
CA ASP A 133 5.83 0.15 5.70
C ASP A 133 5.39 -1.14 5.02
N ARG A 134 4.42 -0.99 4.14
CA ARG A 134 4.02 -2.06 3.26
C ARG A 134 4.88 -1.95 2.00
N GLY A 135 5.73 -2.93 1.78
CA GLY A 135 6.55 -3.04 0.59
C GLY A 135 5.74 -2.92 -0.71
N PRO A 136 6.41 -2.79 -1.85
CA PRO A 136 5.74 -2.68 -3.15
C PRO A 136 4.77 -3.85 -3.30
N ALA A 137 3.55 -3.53 -3.61
CA ALA A 137 2.38 -4.39 -3.55
C ALA A 137 2.58 -5.73 -4.25
N SER A 138 3.01 -6.70 -3.50
CA SER A 138 2.86 -8.10 -3.86
C SER A 138 1.57 -8.62 -3.22
N ASN A 139 0.88 -9.48 -3.90
CA ASN A 139 -0.31 -10.11 -3.39
C ASN A 139 0.10 -11.35 -2.58
N SER A 140 -0.40 -11.51 -1.37
CA SER A 140 -0.16 -12.72 -0.58
C SER A 140 -0.88 -13.95 -1.12
N LEU A 141 -1.88 -13.77 -1.97
CA LEU A 141 -2.66 -14.84 -2.58
C LEU A 141 -2.04 -15.27 -3.91
N ALA A 142 -2.26 -16.54 -4.27
CA ALA A 142 -1.88 -17.02 -5.60
C ALA A 142 -2.62 -16.24 -6.69
N VAL A 143 -1.88 -15.81 -7.71
CA VAL A 143 -2.43 -15.11 -8.87
C VAL A 143 -2.57 -16.09 -10.02
N PHE A 144 -3.77 -16.15 -10.57
CA PHE A 144 -4.10 -16.99 -11.71
C PHE A 144 -4.49 -16.12 -12.90
N ASN A 145 -3.92 -16.40 -14.06
CA ASN A 145 -4.33 -15.79 -15.31
C ASN A 145 -5.06 -16.79 -16.18
N SER A 146 -6.13 -16.33 -16.83
CA SER A 146 -6.78 -17.08 -17.88
C SER A 146 -6.05 -16.85 -19.21
N PHE A 147 -5.84 -17.89 -19.96
CA PHE A 147 -5.26 -17.81 -21.31
C PHE A 147 -5.99 -18.75 -22.26
N THR A 148 -5.94 -18.44 -23.54
CA THR A 148 -6.45 -19.32 -24.58
C THR A 148 -5.26 -19.96 -25.28
N PRO A 149 -4.98 -21.26 -25.04
CA PRO A 149 -3.88 -21.94 -25.72
C PRO A 149 -4.14 -21.98 -27.22
N TRP A 150 -3.09 -21.69 -28.00
CA TRP A 150 -3.17 -21.87 -29.45
C TRP A 150 -3.37 -23.36 -29.80
N ARG A 151 -4.36 -23.63 -30.62
CA ARG A 151 -4.60 -24.97 -31.19
C ARG A 151 -4.80 -24.86 -32.68
N PRO A 152 -4.30 -25.84 -33.47
CA PRO A 152 -4.45 -25.83 -34.92
C PRO A 152 -5.92 -25.94 -35.38
N SER A 153 -6.82 -26.39 -34.55
CA SER A 153 -8.25 -26.51 -34.84
C SER A 153 -9.03 -25.39 -34.14
N THR A 154 -9.76 -24.61 -34.94
CA THR A 154 -10.59 -23.49 -34.46
C THR A 154 -11.86 -23.92 -33.72
N SER A 155 -12.19 -25.21 -33.71
CA SER A 155 -13.40 -25.73 -33.08
C SER A 155 -13.28 -26.02 -31.57
N ALA A 156 -12.08 -25.82 -30.97
CA ALA A 156 -11.84 -26.11 -29.59
C ALA A 156 -11.09 -24.95 -28.89
N ASN A 157 -11.74 -23.80 -28.77
CA ASN A 157 -11.26 -22.69 -27.95
C ASN A 157 -11.60 -22.96 -26.48
N GLU A 158 -10.78 -23.76 -25.81
CA GLU A 158 -10.87 -23.95 -24.37
C GLU A 158 -9.98 -22.93 -23.67
N SER A 159 -10.54 -22.23 -22.70
CA SER A 159 -9.76 -21.36 -21.81
C SER A 159 -8.97 -22.20 -20.83
N GLY A 160 -7.68 -21.93 -20.70
CA GLY A 160 -6.82 -22.50 -19.67
C GLY A 160 -6.62 -21.51 -18.53
N ILE A 161 -6.22 -22.03 -17.38
CA ILE A 161 -5.80 -21.23 -16.21
C ILE A 161 -4.32 -21.53 -15.96
N LYS A 162 -3.53 -20.46 -15.92
CA LYS A 162 -2.10 -20.53 -15.60
C LYS A 162 -1.86 -19.87 -14.24
N LEU A 163 -1.11 -20.53 -13.38
CA LEU A 163 -0.58 -19.92 -12.18
C LEU A 163 0.54 -18.95 -12.57
N GLU A 164 0.40 -17.70 -12.20
CA GLU A 164 1.38 -16.64 -12.46
C GLU A 164 2.27 -16.42 -11.24
N GLU A 165 1.66 -16.28 -10.07
CA GLU A 165 2.38 -16.09 -8.82
C GLU A 165 1.92 -17.08 -7.76
N LEU A 166 2.86 -17.61 -7.00
CA LEU A 166 2.59 -18.51 -5.88
C LEU A 166 2.07 -17.71 -4.67
N GLU A 167 1.26 -18.37 -3.86
CA GLU A 167 0.85 -17.83 -2.56
C GLU A 167 2.05 -17.60 -1.65
N ASN A 168 2.11 -16.42 -1.02
CA ASN A 168 3.03 -16.11 0.07
C ASN A 168 2.23 -15.82 1.34
N SER A 169 2.01 -16.84 2.15
CA SER A 169 1.24 -16.73 3.39
C SER A 169 1.95 -15.96 4.51
N GLU A 170 3.26 -15.77 4.36
CA GLU A 170 4.14 -15.11 5.34
C GLU A 170 4.43 -13.65 4.99
N LEU A 171 3.83 -13.15 3.90
CA LEU A 171 4.02 -11.76 3.49
C LEU A 171 3.55 -10.81 4.60
N THR A 172 4.47 -10.01 5.12
CA THR A 172 4.24 -9.08 6.21
C THR A 172 4.80 -7.70 5.89
N TYR A 173 4.61 -6.77 6.81
CA TYR A 173 5.22 -5.44 6.75
C TYR A 173 6.73 -5.49 6.97
N GLU A 174 7.44 -4.54 6.40
CA GLU A 174 8.84 -4.23 6.64
C GLU A 174 9.01 -3.06 7.61
#